data_cbfb07fc5987a18372ba9a3a0764e5bc
#
_entry.id   cbfb07fc5987a18372ba9a3a0764e5bc
#
_cell.length_a   1.000
_cell.length_b   1.000
_cell.length_c   1.000
_cell.angle_alpha   90.00
_cell.angle_beta   90.00
_cell.angle_gamma   90.00
#
_symmetry.space_group_name_H-M   'P 1'
#
loop_
_entity.id
_entity.type
_entity.pdbx_description
1 polymer ?
#
loop_
_entity_poly.entity_id
_entity_poly.type
_entity_poly.pdbx_seq_one_letter_code
_entity_poly.pdbx_strand_id
1 'polypeptide(L)'
;MEERKMLSMVDYVHERIQSYPKDLIGVDFTMGNGHDTVFLADYCSYVYAFDIQKEALEKTKQLLKEKNNVQLILDGHQNMDQYITSFDIGIFNLGYLPLADHHVTTLLKTTQMAIKKALTSVQQVLFIVVYPGHEEGYKESLWIDDYVCQLDSHQWNVSSYKMLNKNQAPYVIEIQKKSV
;
A
#
# COMPACT_ATOMS: atom_id res chain seq x y z
N MET A 1 32.45 -11.07 4.70
CA MET A 1 31.14 -11.47 5.27
C MET A 1 30.24 -10.26 5.11
N GLU A 2 29.37 -10.25 4.10
CA GLU A 2 28.41 -9.15 3.94
C GLU A 2 27.46 -9.14 5.14
N GLU A 3 27.40 -8.02 5.85
CA GLU A 3 26.39 -7.81 6.88
C GLU A 3 25.01 -7.91 6.21
N ARG A 4 24.22 -8.92 6.58
CA ARG A 4 22.81 -9.00 6.14
C ARG A 4 22.06 -7.84 6.77
N LYS A 5 21.91 -6.76 6.03
CA LYS A 5 21.10 -5.61 6.41
C LYS A 5 19.64 -6.04 6.51
N MET A 6 19.00 -5.69 7.60
CA MET A 6 17.58 -5.93 7.77
C MET A 6 16.78 -5.13 6.73
N LEU A 7 15.79 -5.74 6.10
CA LEU A 7 14.96 -5.10 5.09
C LEU A 7 14.22 -3.89 5.67
N SER A 8 14.13 -2.83 4.90
CA SER A 8 13.15 -1.78 5.18
C SER A 8 11.73 -2.33 5.00
N MET A 9 10.71 -1.62 5.49
CA MET A 9 9.31 -2.05 5.33
C MET A 9 8.91 -2.13 3.86
N VAL A 10 9.38 -1.18 3.04
CA VAL A 10 9.13 -1.15 1.59
C VAL A 10 9.87 -2.30 0.90
N ASP A 11 11.16 -2.53 1.22
CA ASP A 11 11.92 -3.65 0.65
C ASP A 11 11.26 -5.00 0.98
N TYR A 12 10.76 -5.17 2.21
CA TYR A 12 10.02 -6.36 2.59
C TYR A 12 8.78 -6.56 1.72
N VAL A 13 7.97 -5.52 1.51
CA VAL A 13 6.79 -5.59 0.63
C VAL A 13 7.19 -5.96 -0.79
N HIS A 14 8.22 -5.32 -1.35
CA HIS A 14 8.69 -5.62 -2.70
C HIS A 14 9.19 -7.06 -2.84
N GLU A 15 9.97 -7.58 -1.89
CA GLU A 15 10.39 -8.99 -1.89
C GLU A 15 9.20 -9.95 -1.78
N ARG A 16 8.20 -9.63 -0.96
CA ARG A 16 7.00 -10.46 -0.85
C ARG A 16 6.21 -10.49 -2.16
N ILE A 17 6.05 -9.35 -2.82
CA ILE A 17 5.37 -9.26 -4.12
C ILE A 17 6.08 -10.12 -5.18
N GLN A 18 7.40 -10.19 -5.17
CA GLN A 18 8.17 -11.01 -6.11
C GLN A 18 7.92 -12.53 -5.98
N SER A 19 7.24 -12.97 -4.94
CA SER A 19 6.80 -14.36 -4.81
C SER A 19 5.49 -14.69 -5.56
N TYR A 20 4.79 -13.67 -6.08
CA TYR A 20 3.57 -13.83 -6.86
C TYR A 20 3.88 -13.86 -8.38
N PRO A 21 2.96 -14.30 -9.25
CA PRO A 21 3.11 -14.20 -10.70
C PRO A 21 3.27 -12.76 -11.19
N LYS A 22 3.85 -12.57 -12.40
CA LYS A 22 4.13 -11.23 -12.95
C LYS A 22 2.99 -10.62 -13.76
N ASP A 23 2.06 -11.40 -14.24
CA ASP A 23 0.96 -11.00 -15.11
C ASP A 23 -0.30 -10.54 -14.34
N LEU A 24 -0.08 -9.99 -13.15
CA LEU A 24 -1.11 -9.55 -12.23
C LEU A 24 -1.41 -8.04 -12.38
N ILE A 25 -2.56 -7.63 -11.87
CA ILE A 25 -2.96 -6.22 -11.77
C ILE A 25 -2.55 -5.70 -10.38
N GLY A 26 -1.69 -4.68 -10.37
CA GLY A 26 -1.25 -3.99 -9.16
C GLY A 26 -2.03 -2.71 -8.87
N VAL A 27 -2.17 -2.36 -7.60
CA VAL A 27 -2.70 -1.05 -7.16
C VAL A 27 -1.80 -0.43 -6.11
N ASP A 28 -1.33 0.78 -6.39
CA ASP A 28 -0.69 1.65 -5.42
C ASP A 28 -1.72 2.69 -4.93
N PHE A 29 -2.19 2.51 -3.70
CA PHE A 29 -3.22 3.37 -3.11
C PHE A 29 -2.68 4.70 -2.57
N THR A 30 -1.35 4.86 -2.55
CA THR A 30 -0.64 5.99 -1.93
C THR A 30 0.61 6.32 -2.72
N MET A 31 0.43 6.77 -3.95
CA MET A 31 1.49 6.99 -4.95
C MET A 31 2.69 7.77 -4.43
N GLY A 32 2.47 8.89 -3.75
CA GLY A 32 3.50 9.69 -3.12
C GLY A 32 4.65 10.07 -4.05
N ASN A 33 5.86 9.63 -3.74
CA ASN A 33 7.03 9.85 -4.58
C ASN A 33 7.16 8.87 -5.76
N GLY A 34 6.22 7.94 -5.92
CA GLY A 34 6.13 7.03 -7.07
C GLY A 34 7.01 5.78 -7.01
N HIS A 35 7.73 5.52 -5.91
CA HIS A 35 8.65 4.38 -5.82
C HIS A 35 7.91 3.04 -5.89
N ASP A 36 6.81 2.89 -5.14
CA ASP A 36 5.99 1.68 -5.16
C ASP A 36 5.29 1.52 -6.52
N THR A 37 4.79 2.63 -7.10
CA THR A 37 4.20 2.63 -8.44
C THR A 37 5.19 2.15 -9.51
N VAL A 38 6.45 2.65 -9.49
CA VAL A 38 7.49 2.22 -10.45
C VAL A 38 7.83 0.75 -10.28
N PHE A 39 7.99 0.29 -9.04
CA PHE A 39 8.23 -1.13 -8.75
C PHE A 39 7.09 -2.01 -9.28
N LEU A 40 5.84 -1.66 -8.98
CA LEU A 40 4.68 -2.39 -9.51
C LEU A 40 4.63 -2.38 -11.04
N ALA A 41 4.97 -1.25 -11.67
CA ALA A 41 5.01 -1.13 -13.13
C ALA A 41 6.09 -1.98 -13.79
N ASP A 42 7.16 -2.30 -13.07
CA ASP A 42 8.20 -3.24 -13.53
C ASP A 42 7.79 -4.70 -13.33
N TYR A 43 6.88 -4.96 -12.39
CA TYR A 43 6.53 -6.30 -11.97
C TYR A 43 5.17 -6.78 -12.50
N CYS A 44 4.15 -5.93 -12.46
CA CYS A 44 2.77 -6.25 -12.83
C CYS A 44 2.49 -5.98 -14.31
N SER A 45 1.48 -6.64 -14.86
CA SER A 45 1.01 -6.40 -16.23
C SER A 45 0.35 -5.03 -16.39
N TYR A 46 -0.35 -4.58 -15.36
CA TYR A 46 -1.00 -3.27 -15.32
C TYR A 46 -1.06 -2.73 -13.89
N VAL A 47 -0.99 -1.40 -13.73
CA VAL A 47 -0.99 -0.74 -12.41
C VAL A 47 -1.95 0.44 -12.40
N TYR A 48 -2.74 0.55 -11.34
CA TYR A 48 -3.46 1.77 -10.97
C TYR A 48 -2.74 2.42 -9.78
N ALA A 49 -2.53 3.73 -9.84
CA ALA A 49 -1.87 4.46 -8.76
C ALA A 49 -2.64 5.72 -8.39
N PHE A 50 -2.96 5.85 -7.10
CA PHE A 50 -3.80 6.93 -6.56
C PHE A 50 -2.99 7.92 -5.73
N ASP A 51 -3.27 9.20 -5.91
CA ASP A 51 -2.91 10.26 -4.98
C ASP A 51 -3.86 11.45 -5.15
N ILE A 52 -4.07 12.20 -4.07
CA ILE A 52 -4.84 13.46 -4.08
C ILE A 52 -3.98 14.66 -4.44
N GLN A 53 -2.65 14.51 -4.44
CA GLN A 53 -1.70 15.58 -4.69
C GLN A 53 -1.20 15.55 -6.14
N LYS A 54 -1.39 16.68 -6.82
CA LYS A 54 -0.91 16.83 -8.21
C LYS A 54 0.60 16.67 -8.32
N GLU A 55 1.35 17.14 -7.32
CA GLU A 55 2.80 17.03 -7.25
C GLU A 55 3.28 15.57 -7.22
N ALA A 56 2.57 14.70 -6.51
CA ALA A 56 2.85 13.26 -6.47
C ALA A 56 2.67 12.64 -7.87
N LEU A 57 1.57 13.00 -8.54
CA LEU A 57 1.27 12.53 -9.90
C LEU A 57 2.34 12.98 -10.90
N GLU A 58 2.74 14.26 -10.89
CA GLU A 58 3.75 14.78 -11.81
C GLU A 58 5.13 14.14 -11.57
N LYS A 59 5.54 13.95 -10.31
CA LYS A 59 6.78 13.24 -9.96
C LYS A 59 6.77 11.81 -10.46
N THR A 60 5.70 11.07 -10.18
CA THR A 60 5.55 9.67 -10.59
C THR A 60 5.55 9.55 -12.10
N LYS A 61 4.86 10.44 -12.82
CA LYS A 61 4.88 10.48 -14.28
C LYS A 61 6.30 10.65 -14.85
N GLN A 62 7.13 11.50 -14.24
CA GLN A 62 8.52 11.66 -14.64
C GLN A 62 9.36 10.39 -14.41
N LEU A 63 9.10 9.65 -13.32
CA LEU A 63 9.81 8.39 -13.01
C LEU A 63 9.41 7.25 -13.95
N LEU A 64 8.14 7.20 -14.34
CA LEU A 64 7.62 6.14 -15.22
C LEU A 64 8.15 6.26 -16.65
N LYS A 65 8.61 7.44 -17.08
CA LYS A 65 9.16 7.69 -18.43
C LYS A 65 8.21 7.18 -19.53
N GLU A 66 8.63 6.10 -20.21
CA GLU A 66 7.90 5.51 -21.35
C GLU A 66 7.02 4.31 -20.97
N LYS A 67 6.85 4.02 -19.66
CA LYS A 67 5.97 2.94 -19.24
C LYS A 67 4.51 3.28 -19.57
N ASN A 68 3.84 2.37 -20.25
CA ASN A 68 2.48 2.52 -20.75
C ASN A 68 1.47 1.60 -20.03
N ASN A 69 1.93 0.85 -19.03
CA ASN A 69 1.12 -0.07 -18.24
C ASN A 69 0.67 0.52 -16.88
N VAL A 70 0.65 1.85 -16.75
CA VAL A 70 0.25 2.53 -15.50
C VAL A 70 -0.82 3.58 -15.78
N GLN A 71 -1.89 3.56 -15.00
CA GLN A 71 -2.87 4.64 -14.92
C GLN A 71 -2.67 5.42 -13.64
N LEU A 72 -2.25 6.68 -13.76
CA LEU A 72 -2.16 7.62 -12.64
C LEU A 72 -3.50 8.29 -12.43
N ILE A 73 -4.00 8.27 -11.18
CA ILE A 73 -5.33 8.75 -10.81
C ILE A 73 -5.17 9.84 -9.75
N LEU A 74 -5.58 11.06 -10.12
CA LEU A 74 -5.62 12.20 -9.19
C LEU A 74 -6.96 12.20 -8.44
N ASP A 75 -7.08 11.28 -7.49
CA ASP A 75 -8.27 11.13 -6.64
C ASP A 75 -7.89 10.42 -5.34
N GLY A 76 -8.76 10.50 -4.34
CA GLY A 76 -8.56 9.77 -3.09
C GLY A 76 -8.81 8.26 -3.26
N HIS A 77 -7.96 7.47 -2.63
CA HIS A 77 -8.05 6.00 -2.69
C HIS A 77 -9.39 5.42 -2.19
N GLN A 78 -10.16 6.17 -1.39
CA GLN A 78 -11.51 5.77 -0.97
C GLN A 78 -12.52 5.73 -2.14
N ASN A 79 -12.18 6.32 -3.29
CA ASN A 79 -12.99 6.33 -4.50
C ASN A 79 -12.58 5.26 -5.51
N MET A 80 -11.74 4.30 -5.10
CA MET A 80 -11.17 3.25 -5.97
C MET A 80 -12.21 2.50 -6.79
N ASP A 81 -13.39 2.27 -6.24
CA ASP A 81 -14.49 1.54 -6.87
C ASP A 81 -15.09 2.25 -8.12
N GLN A 82 -14.76 3.52 -8.35
CA GLN A 82 -15.09 4.23 -9.58
C GLN A 82 -14.14 3.88 -10.74
N TYR A 83 -12.98 3.32 -10.46
CA TYR A 83 -11.89 3.06 -11.42
C TYR A 83 -11.60 1.57 -11.58
N ILE A 84 -11.76 0.78 -10.50
CA ILE A 84 -11.30 -0.60 -10.42
C ILE A 84 -12.39 -1.46 -9.80
N THR A 85 -12.71 -2.58 -10.44
CA THR A 85 -13.66 -3.58 -9.92
C THR A 85 -12.96 -4.71 -9.18
N SER A 86 -11.77 -5.13 -9.66
CA SER A 86 -10.92 -6.14 -9.02
C SER A 86 -9.46 -5.92 -9.36
N PHE A 87 -8.55 -6.36 -8.48
CA PHE A 87 -7.11 -6.32 -8.66
C PHE A 87 -6.47 -7.48 -7.86
N ASP A 88 -5.20 -7.77 -8.14
CA ASP A 88 -4.51 -8.90 -7.53
C ASP A 88 -3.65 -8.48 -6.33
N ILE A 89 -2.86 -7.44 -6.48
CA ILE A 89 -1.90 -6.96 -5.47
C ILE A 89 -2.19 -5.50 -5.16
N GLY A 90 -2.34 -5.17 -3.88
CA GLY A 90 -2.49 -3.77 -3.43
C GLY A 90 -1.43 -3.36 -2.41
N ILE A 91 -0.99 -2.11 -2.49
CA ILE A 91 -0.10 -1.47 -1.51
C ILE A 91 -0.75 -0.21 -0.96
N PHE A 92 -0.85 -0.12 0.37
CA PHE A 92 -1.04 1.12 1.12
C PHE A 92 0.26 1.44 1.84
N ASN A 93 0.86 2.59 1.54
CA ASN A 93 2.02 3.12 2.24
C ASN A 93 1.56 4.37 3.01
N LEU A 94 1.04 4.19 4.23
CA LEU A 94 0.28 5.18 4.99
C LEU A 94 1.19 6.22 5.70
N GLY A 95 2.26 6.64 5.02
CA GLY A 95 3.12 7.73 5.45
C GLY A 95 2.62 9.08 4.92
N TYR A 96 3.21 10.18 5.42
CA TYR A 96 3.09 11.48 4.79
C TYR A 96 4.29 11.72 3.87
N LEU A 97 4.12 12.50 2.81
CA LEU A 97 5.23 12.99 2.00
C LEU A 97 6.09 13.92 2.88
N PRO A 98 7.38 13.56 3.15
CA PRO A 98 8.28 14.42 3.90
C PRO A 98 8.58 15.66 3.07
N LEU A 99 7.97 16.74 3.17
CA LEU A 99 8.11 18.03 2.45
C LEU A 99 6.76 18.53 1.88
N ALA A 100 5.67 17.81 2.00
CA ALA A 100 4.34 18.33 1.72
C ALA A 100 3.82 19.07 2.96
N ASP A 101 2.96 20.04 2.72
CA ASP A 101 2.31 20.82 3.77
C ASP A 101 1.64 19.84 4.76
N HIS A 102 1.98 19.92 6.05
CA HIS A 102 1.52 19.03 7.11
C HIS A 102 -0.02 18.97 7.26
N HIS A 103 -0.75 19.73 6.46
CA HIS A 103 -2.21 19.72 6.42
C HIS A 103 -2.81 18.63 5.53
N VAL A 104 -2.01 17.90 4.74
CA VAL A 104 -2.47 16.81 3.87
C VAL A 104 -2.07 15.47 4.46
N THR A 105 -2.62 15.15 5.61
CA THR A 105 -2.58 13.81 6.18
C THR A 105 -3.76 13.01 5.66
N THR A 106 -3.52 11.74 5.33
CA THR A 106 -4.61 10.80 5.04
C THR A 106 -5.53 10.76 6.26
N LEU A 107 -6.78 11.15 6.08
CA LEU A 107 -7.73 11.13 7.19
C LEU A 107 -8.09 9.68 7.49
N LEU A 108 -8.05 9.29 8.75
CA LEU A 108 -8.42 7.94 9.22
C LEU A 108 -9.69 7.40 8.55
N LYS A 109 -10.71 8.24 8.37
CA LYS A 109 -11.97 7.85 7.73
C LYS A 109 -11.79 7.42 6.27
N THR A 110 -10.96 8.11 5.49
CA THR A 110 -10.70 7.76 4.08
C THR A 110 -9.90 6.48 3.97
N THR A 111 -8.91 6.28 4.83
CA THR A 111 -8.14 5.03 4.94
C THR A 111 -9.05 3.85 5.29
N GLN A 112 -9.94 4.01 6.27
CA GLN A 112 -10.90 2.97 6.66
C GLN A 112 -11.80 2.56 5.49
N MET A 113 -12.33 3.54 4.76
CA MET A 113 -13.18 3.27 3.59
C MET A 113 -12.40 2.55 2.49
N ALA A 114 -11.19 3.00 2.20
CA ALA A 114 -10.36 2.41 1.15
C ALA A 114 -9.94 0.97 1.47
N ILE A 115 -9.46 0.69 2.68
CA ILE A 115 -9.09 -0.67 3.09
C ILE A 115 -10.28 -1.62 3.01
N LYS A 116 -11.46 -1.21 3.50
CA LYS A 116 -12.68 -2.02 3.40
C LYS A 116 -13.05 -2.35 1.96
N LYS A 117 -13.02 -1.35 1.06
CA LYS A 117 -13.26 -1.55 -0.38
C LYS A 117 -12.19 -2.43 -1.03
N ALA A 118 -10.92 -2.19 -0.71
CA ALA A 118 -9.81 -2.98 -1.23
C ALA A 118 -9.97 -4.47 -0.89
N LEU A 119 -10.37 -4.81 0.33
CA LEU A 119 -10.60 -6.19 0.76
C LEU A 119 -11.76 -6.87 0.02
N THR A 120 -12.75 -6.13 -0.47
CA THR A 120 -13.82 -6.71 -1.29
C THR A 120 -13.37 -6.99 -2.73
N SER A 121 -12.32 -6.32 -3.21
CA SER A 121 -11.88 -6.31 -4.61
C SER A 121 -10.58 -7.07 -4.86
N VAL A 122 -9.72 -7.22 -3.85
CA VAL A 122 -8.43 -7.90 -3.97
C VAL A 122 -8.58 -9.41 -4.19
N GLN A 123 -7.74 -9.97 -5.08
CA GLN A 123 -7.77 -11.39 -5.42
C GLN A 123 -6.61 -12.18 -4.79
N GLN A 124 -5.47 -11.57 -4.52
CA GLN A 124 -4.29 -12.24 -3.98
C GLN A 124 -3.86 -11.67 -2.61
N VAL A 125 -3.37 -10.44 -2.57
CA VAL A 125 -2.77 -9.87 -1.37
C VAL A 125 -2.91 -8.36 -1.29
N LEU A 126 -3.11 -7.87 -0.07
CA LEU A 126 -3.05 -6.46 0.28
C LEU A 126 -1.94 -6.23 1.31
N PHE A 127 -1.02 -5.32 1.02
CA PHE A 127 0.01 -4.87 1.93
C PHE A 127 -0.34 -3.49 2.50
N ILE A 128 -0.16 -3.32 3.79
CA ILE A 128 -0.35 -2.03 4.46
C ILE A 128 0.90 -1.72 5.26
N VAL A 129 1.63 -0.69 4.85
CA VAL A 129 2.77 -0.15 5.61
C VAL A 129 2.24 0.94 6.53
N VAL A 130 2.36 0.71 7.82
CA VAL A 130 1.80 1.55 8.87
C VAL A 130 2.90 2.34 9.58
N TYR A 131 2.68 3.63 9.79
CA TYR A 131 3.64 4.56 10.42
C TYR A 131 3.05 5.19 11.70
N PRO A 132 3.15 4.51 12.86
CA PRO A 132 2.52 4.98 14.11
C PRO A 132 3.26 6.14 14.79
N GLY A 133 4.35 6.65 14.21
CA GLY A 133 5.24 7.63 14.83
C GLY A 133 4.70 9.06 14.97
N HIS A 134 3.48 9.35 14.51
CA HIS A 134 2.78 10.62 14.66
C HIS A 134 1.32 10.41 15.05
N GLU A 135 0.64 11.44 15.53
CA GLU A 135 -0.70 11.32 16.16
C GLU A 135 -1.73 10.63 15.24
N GLU A 136 -1.84 11.08 13.99
CA GLU A 136 -2.81 10.49 13.04
C GLU A 136 -2.42 9.05 12.66
N GLY A 137 -1.13 8.79 12.40
CA GLY A 137 -0.64 7.45 12.12
C GLY A 137 -0.81 6.50 13.31
N TYR A 138 -0.73 7.00 14.54
CA TYR A 138 -1.04 6.21 15.73
C TYR A 138 -2.53 5.82 15.79
N LYS A 139 -3.43 6.76 15.50
CA LYS A 139 -4.88 6.47 15.43
C LYS A 139 -5.20 5.47 14.31
N GLU A 140 -4.55 5.63 13.14
CA GLU A 140 -4.67 4.67 12.04
C GLU A 140 -4.18 3.29 12.44
N SER A 141 -3.02 3.20 13.11
CA SER A 141 -2.44 1.91 13.53
C SER A 141 -3.36 1.15 14.49
N LEU A 142 -3.95 1.83 15.47
CA LEU A 142 -4.89 1.22 16.42
C LEU A 142 -6.12 0.64 15.70
N TRP A 143 -6.68 1.39 14.77
CA TRP A 143 -7.84 0.93 14.02
C TRP A 143 -7.47 -0.23 13.08
N ILE A 144 -6.35 -0.14 12.36
CA ILE A 144 -5.92 -1.18 11.43
C ILE A 144 -5.68 -2.49 12.18
N ASP A 145 -4.91 -2.45 13.28
CA ASP A 145 -4.59 -3.63 14.09
C ASP A 145 -5.87 -4.32 14.62
N ASP A 146 -6.82 -3.54 15.14
CA ASP A 146 -8.11 -4.07 15.60
C ASP A 146 -8.92 -4.67 14.45
N TYR A 147 -9.02 -3.96 13.33
CA TYR A 147 -9.83 -4.37 12.19
C TYR A 147 -9.32 -5.66 11.53
N VAL A 148 -8.01 -5.75 11.30
CA VAL A 148 -7.45 -6.93 10.62
C VAL A 148 -7.47 -8.18 11.48
N CYS A 149 -7.41 -8.04 12.82
CA CYS A 149 -7.57 -9.17 13.74
C CYS A 149 -8.98 -9.78 13.72
N GLN A 150 -9.99 -9.05 13.22
CA GLN A 150 -11.38 -9.50 13.12
C GLN A 150 -11.73 -10.10 11.76
N LEU A 151 -10.80 -10.11 10.79
CA LEU A 151 -11.02 -10.72 9.48
C LEU A 151 -11.21 -12.23 9.61
N ASP A 152 -12.17 -12.77 8.86
CA ASP A 152 -12.49 -14.19 8.87
C ASP A 152 -11.27 -15.03 8.44
N SER A 153 -10.75 -15.84 9.36
CA SER A 153 -9.59 -16.68 9.14
C SER A 153 -9.82 -17.81 8.13
N HIS A 154 -11.05 -18.09 7.73
CA HIS A 154 -11.37 -19.00 6.63
C HIS A 154 -11.10 -18.35 5.26
N GLN A 155 -11.19 -17.04 5.17
CA GLN A 155 -10.99 -16.27 3.93
C GLN A 155 -9.60 -15.65 3.85
N TRP A 156 -9.01 -15.27 4.99
CA TRP A 156 -7.80 -14.46 5.06
C TRP A 156 -6.71 -15.07 5.94
N ASN A 157 -5.46 -14.98 5.46
CA ASN A 157 -4.28 -15.06 6.32
C ASN A 157 -3.78 -13.64 6.57
N VAL A 158 -3.67 -13.26 7.83
CA VAL A 158 -3.14 -11.97 8.22
C VAL A 158 -1.85 -12.17 9.00
N SER A 159 -0.78 -11.51 8.57
CA SER A 159 0.52 -11.54 9.24
C SER A 159 1.11 -10.14 9.35
N SER A 160 2.08 -9.95 10.23
CA SER A 160 2.79 -8.67 10.34
C SER A 160 4.30 -8.87 10.37
N TYR A 161 5.02 -7.94 9.73
CA TYR A 161 6.46 -7.78 9.84
C TYR A 161 6.77 -6.52 10.65
N LYS A 162 7.27 -6.70 11.88
CA LYS A 162 7.42 -5.63 12.88
C LYS A 162 8.72 -5.79 13.69
N MET A 163 9.37 -4.67 13.97
CA MET A 163 10.49 -4.60 14.91
C MET A 163 9.98 -4.59 16.35
N LEU A 164 10.11 -5.71 17.06
CA LEU A 164 9.54 -5.86 18.42
C LEU A 164 10.24 -4.99 19.49
N ASN A 165 11.50 -4.66 19.27
CA ASN A 165 12.33 -3.88 20.21
C ASN A 165 12.40 -2.38 19.88
N LYS A 166 11.55 -1.89 18.98
CA LYS A 166 11.46 -0.46 18.63
C LYS A 166 10.05 0.06 18.86
N ASN A 167 9.92 1.07 19.69
CA ASN A 167 8.65 1.73 19.95
C ASN A 167 8.24 2.58 18.73
N GLN A 168 6.97 2.51 18.35
CA GLN A 168 6.37 3.31 17.27
C GLN A 168 7.12 3.21 15.92
N ALA A 169 7.90 2.13 15.71
CA ALA A 169 8.53 1.88 14.42
C ALA A 169 7.49 1.51 13.37
N PRO A 170 7.72 1.86 12.10
CA PRO A 170 6.90 1.36 11.00
C PRO A 170 6.84 -0.16 10.99
N TYR A 171 5.72 -0.69 10.51
CA TYR A 171 5.52 -2.12 10.32
C TYR A 171 4.63 -2.40 9.11
N VAL A 172 4.67 -3.65 8.63
CA VAL A 172 3.85 -4.11 7.51
C VAL A 172 2.79 -5.06 8.02
N ILE A 173 1.57 -4.91 7.52
CA ILE A 173 0.53 -5.93 7.58
C ILE A 173 0.38 -6.51 6.18
N GLU A 174 0.44 -7.83 6.09
CA GLU A 174 0.17 -8.60 4.88
C GLU A 174 -1.16 -9.34 5.07
N ILE A 175 -2.12 -9.07 4.20
CA ILE A 175 -3.46 -9.68 4.20
C ILE A 175 -3.59 -10.49 2.92
N GLN A 176 -3.42 -11.80 3.02
CA GLN A 176 -3.45 -12.73 1.89
C GLN A 176 -4.81 -13.40 1.80
N LYS A 177 -5.43 -13.33 0.62
CA LYS A 177 -6.67 -14.05 0.33
C LYS A 177 -6.39 -15.54 0.17
N LYS A 178 -7.15 -16.37 0.85
CA LYS A 178 -7.05 -17.83 0.69
C LYS A 178 -7.74 -18.27 -0.61
N SER A 179 -7.08 -19.16 -1.32
CA SER A 179 -7.74 -19.89 -2.41
C SER A 179 -8.85 -20.77 -1.82
N VAL A 180 -10.05 -20.65 -2.35
CA VAL A 180 -11.19 -21.52 -2.02
C VAL A 180 -11.07 -22.82 -2.81
#